data_7da7e2a12ef64aa7572d34addf726446
#
_entry.id   7da7e2a12ef64aa7572d34addf726446
#
_cell.length_a   1.000
_cell.length_b   1.000
_cell.length_c   1.000
_cell.angle_alpha   90.00
_cell.angle_beta   90.00
_cell.angle_gamma   90.00
#
_symmetry.space_group_name_H-M   'P 1'
#
loop_
_entity.id
_entity.type
_entity.pdbx_description
1 polymer ?
#
loop_
_entity_poly.entity_id
_entity_poly.type
_entity_poly.pdbx_seq_one_letter_code
_entity_poly.pdbx_strand_id
1 'polypeptide(L)'
;MGKKFKVRLTEQELIDLITKQITGSDSMDILKSILSGASKSPKTSGTTPEKTSGSPIIKISGDFTQLDLNTTEGYKAYKDISDKFIGGRSSNLLGIDGDMLANAAKQSYNKFKSYVPPELALAQLTAEGGFSNNPKARPIRTKNPFNVGNVDSGSNIQHGSVEGGIQSYYDLMAKNYLSGGKSASDLINNFVNTKGQRYASSKDYENMVKKVSSQVNQMSQPIYAALGDKGQTGLA
;
A
#
# COMPACT_ATOMS: atom_id res chain seq x y z
N MET A 1 0.77 -10.40 -43.69
CA MET A 1 1.13 -9.05 -43.26
C MET A 1 -0.03 -8.49 -42.40
N GLY A 2 0.08 -8.51 -41.07
CA GLY A 2 -0.95 -8.01 -40.16
C GLY A 2 -0.81 -6.50 -39.95
N LYS A 3 -1.86 -5.73 -40.28
CA LYS A 3 -1.92 -4.30 -40.02
C LYS A 3 -2.07 -4.06 -38.52
N LYS A 4 -1.06 -3.48 -37.89
CA LYS A 4 -1.16 -2.98 -36.50
C LYS A 4 -1.97 -1.70 -36.49
N PHE A 5 -3.19 -1.73 -35.96
CA PHE A 5 -3.96 -0.54 -35.67
C PHE A 5 -3.44 0.11 -34.37
N LYS A 6 -2.91 1.33 -34.49
CA LYS A 6 -2.64 2.18 -33.31
C LYS A 6 -3.92 2.94 -33.03
N VAL A 7 -4.64 2.56 -31.98
CA VAL A 7 -5.74 3.37 -31.45
C VAL A 7 -5.09 4.45 -30.58
N ARG A 8 -5.22 5.71 -30.96
CA ARG A 8 -4.90 6.86 -30.12
C ARG A 8 -6.22 7.30 -29.45
N LEU A 9 -6.34 7.06 -28.17
CA LEU A 9 -7.42 7.63 -27.36
C LEU A 9 -7.08 9.08 -27.06
N THR A 10 -8.07 9.95 -27.12
CA THR A 10 -7.99 11.32 -26.60
C THR A 10 -7.93 11.28 -25.07
N GLU A 11 -7.44 12.36 -24.46
CA GLU A 11 -7.36 12.46 -23.00
C GLU A 11 -8.74 12.27 -22.33
N GLN A 12 -9.79 12.76 -22.98
CA GLN A 12 -11.17 12.61 -22.50
C GLN A 12 -11.67 11.16 -22.62
N GLU A 13 -11.38 10.46 -23.71
CA GLU A 13 -11.72 9.05 -23.87
C GLU A 13 -10.97 8.15 -22.87
N LEU A 14 -9.75 8.52 -22.49
CA LEU A 14 -8.99 7.83 -21.46
C LEU A 14 -9.58 8.06 -20.06
N ILE A 15 -10.00 9.30 -19.75
CA ILE A 15 -10.69 9.65 -18.51
C ILE A 15 -12.03 8.92 -18.42
N ASP A 16 -12.80 8.88 -19.48
CA ASP A 16 -14.10 8.19 -19.53
C ASP A 16 -13.94 6.67 -19.39
N LEU A 17 -12.89 6.09 -19.98
CA LEU A 17 -12.57 4.67 -19.85
C LEU A 17 -12.16 4.31 -18.41
N ILE A 18 -11.33 5.16 -17.78
CA ILE A 18 -10.91 5.01 -16.39
C ILE A 18 -12.10 5.18 -15.44
N THR A 19 -12.95 6.19 -15.68
CA THR A 19 -14.16 6.44 -14.89
C THR A 19 -15.14 5.27 -14.99
N LYS A 20 -15.32 4.71 -16.17
CA LYS A 20 -16.21 3.56 -16.42
C LYS A 20 -15.71 2.26 -15.79
N GLN A 21 -14.40 2.10 -15.60
CA GLN A 21 -13.82 0.96 -14.87
C GLN A 21 -13.91 1.11 -13.34
N ILE A 22 -14.02 2.34 -12.84
CA ILE A 22 -14.12 2.64 -11.40
C ILE A 22 -15.58 2.65 -10.92
N THR A 23 -16.55 2.95 -11.80
CA THR A 23 -17.97 2.94 -11.49
C THR A 23 -18.61 1.59 -11.82
N GLY A 24 -18.24 0.54 -11.11
CA GLY A 24 -19.11 -0.62 -10.91
C GLY A 24 -20.37 -0.15 -10.17
N SER A 25 -21.54 -0.72 -10.49
CA SER A 25 -22.88 -0.27 -10.06
C SER A 25 -23.06 -0.07 -8.54
N ASP A 26 -22.15 -0.57 -7.71
CA ASP A 26 -22.20 -0.48 -6.25
C ASP A 26 -21.76 0.89 -5.68
N SER A 27 -21.05 1.71 -6.48
CA SER A 27 -20.56 3.01 -6.02
C SER A 27 -21.65 4.08 -5.96
N MET A 28 -22.70 3.97 -6.77
CA MET A 28 -23.84 4.91 -6.79
C MET A 28 -24.78 4.72 -5.59
N ASP A 29 -24.88 3.50 -5.07
CA ASP A 29 -25.73 3.22 -3.90
C ASP A 29 -25.06 3.67 -2.61
N ILE A 30 -23.74 3.63 -2.54
CA ILE A 30 -22.96 4.16 -1.43
C ILE A 30 -23.06 5.70 -1.39
N LEU A 31 -22.98 6.40 -2.53
CA LEU A 31 -23.16 7.85 -2.61
C LEU A 31 -24.57 8.30 -2.21
N LYS A 32 -25.60 7.55 -2.60
CA LYS A 32 -26.99 7.83 -2.18
C LYS A 32 -27.22 7.62 -0.70
N SER A 33 -26.56 6.62 -0.07
CA SER A 33 -26.68 6.38 1.39
C SER A 33 -25.99 7.46 2.23
N ILE A 34 -24.96 8.09 1.71
CA ILE A 34 -24.24 9.21 2.37
C ILE A 34 -25.04 10.53 2.28
N LEU A 35 -25.74 10.74 1.17
CA LEU A 35 -26.56 11.96 0.95
C LEU A 35 -27.93 11.94 1.62
N SER A 36 -28.44 10.76 2.02
CA SER A 36 -29.77 10.60 2.64
C SER A 36 -29.74 10.49 4.16
N GLY A 37 -28.90 11.24 4.87
CA GLY A 37 -28.78 11.27 6.33
C GLY A 37 -30.04 10.85 7.08
N ALA A 38 -30.15 9.59 7.48
CA ALA A 38 -31.23 9.09 8.33
C ALA A 38 -30.62 8.40 9.57
N SER A 39 -30.67 9.17 10.65
CA SER A 39 -30.55 8.72 12.02
C SER A 39 -31.51 7.57 12.34
N LYS A 40 -30.99 6.43 12.84
CA LYS A 40 -31.62 5.59 13.84
C LYS A 40 -30.65 4.57 14.40
N SER A 41 -30.35 4.73 15.70
CA SER A 41 -29.62 3.75 16.51
C SER A 41 -30.52 2.55 16.89
N PRO A 42 -29.98 1.34 16.99
CA PRO A 42 -30.44 0.38 17.97
C PRO A 42 -29.41 0.17 19.08
N LYS A 43 -29.90 0.24 20.31
CA LYS A 43 -29.20 -0.21 21.52
C LYS A 43 -29.04 -1.73 21.49
N THR A 44 -27.82 -2.22 21.68
CA THR A 44 -27.60 -3.57 22.24
C THR A 44 -26.35 -3.52 23.15
N SER A 45 -26.55 -4.01 24.36
CA SER A 45 -25.57 -4.13 25.44
C SER A 45 -24.63 -5.30 25.19
N GLY A 46 -23.38 -5.15 25.60
CA GLY A 46 -22.54 -6.30 25.89
C GLY A 46 -21.08 -6.16 25.53
N THR A 47 -20.25 -6.10 26.58
CA THR A 47 -18.81 -6.38 26.67
C THR A 47 -17.85 -5.40 25.96
N THR A 48 -17.25 -4.57 26.77
CA THR A 48 -16.20 -3.58 26.46
C THR A 48 -14.87 -4.31 26.17
N PRO A 49 -14.26 -4.15 24.98
CA PRO A 49 -12.84 -4.39 24.83
C PRO A 49 -12.09 -3.15 25.32
N GLU A 50 -11.02 -3.38 26.02
CA GLU A 50 -10.10 -2.40 26.58
C GLU A 50 -9.67 -1.37 25.52
N LYS A 51 -10.02 -0.12 25.77
CA LYS A 51 -9.80 1.03 24.89
C LYS A 51 -8.35 1.47 25.04
N THR A 52 -7.46 1.01 24.17
CA THR A 52 -6.17 1.68 23.97
C THR A 52 -6.45 3.04 23.32
N SER A 53 -6.50 4.06 24.17
CA SER A 53 -6.78 5.46 23.81
C SER A 53 -5.52 6.09 23.19
N GLY A 54 -5.26 5.81 21.90
CA GLY A 54 -4.24 6.47 21.09
C GLY A 54 -4.84 6.97 19.78
N SER A 55 -4.33 8.07 19.26
CA SER A 55 -4.71 8.51 17.91
C SER A 55 -4.28 7.47 16.87
N PRO A 56 -5.14 7.05 15.95
CA PRO A 56 -4.77 6.13 14.87
C PRO A 56 -3.79 6.74 13.86
N ILE A 57 -3.58 8.06 13.91
CA ILE A 57 -2.61 8.80 13.10
C ILE A 57 -1.55 9.39 14.02
N ILE A 58 -0.28 8.97 13.81
CA ILE A 58 0.87 9.49 14.57
C ILE A 58 1.34 10.82 13.97
N LYS A 59 1.40 10.91 12.64
CA LYS A 59 2.00 12.04 11.94
C LYS A 59 1.48 12.16 10.51
N ILE A 60 1.26 13.40 10.08
CA ILE A 60 1.15 13.75 8.66
C ILE A 60 2.50 14.41 8.30
N SER A 61 3.31 13.75 7.48
CA SER A 61 4.63 14.22 7.10
C SER A 61 4.82 14.11 5.60
N GLY A 62 4.97 15.24 4.94
CA GLY A 62 5.08 15.28 3.49
C GLY A 62 3.81 14.72 2.84
N ASP A 63 4.00 13.80 1.86
CA ASP A 63 2.91 13.25 1.06
C ASP A 63 2.24 12.01 1.69
N PHE A 64 2.76 11.48 2.83
CA PHE A 64 2.28 10.24 3.42
C PHE A 64 1.86 10.39 4.89
N THR A 65 0.74 9.77 5.22
CA THR A 65 0.22 9.70 6.58
C THR A 65 0.84 8.52 7.32
N GLN A 66 1.39 8.77 8.50
CA GLN A 66 1.88 7.72 9.38
C GLN A 66 0.75 7.22 10.29
N LEU A 67 0.35 5.97 10.08
CA LEU A 67 -0.63 5.27 10.90
C LEU A 67 0.02 4.67 12.15
N ASP A 68 -0.68 4.70 13.29
CA ASP A 68 -0.27 3.92 14.45
C ASP A 68 -0.74 2.46 14.30
N LEU A 69 0.16 1.62 13.86
CA LEU A 69 -0.11 0.20 13.62
C LEU A 69 -0.34 -0.62 14.91
N ASN A 70 -0.16 -0.02 16.08
CA ASN A 70 -0.46 -0.65 17.36
C ASN A 70 -1.91 -0.42 17.80
N THR A 71 -2.61 0.55 17.20
CA THR A 71 -4.05 0.72 17.36
C THR A 71 -4.82 -0.17 16.40
N THR A 72 -6.03 -0.56 16.79
CA THR A 72 -6.93 -1.35 15.91
C THR A 72 -7.27 -0.58 14.63
N GLU A 73 -7.55 0.71 14.78
CA GLU A 73 -7.96 1.59 13.68
C GLU A 73 -6.81 1.85 12.68
N GLY A 74 -5.61 2.13 13.19
CA GLY A 74 -4.44 2.34 12.33
C GLY A 74 -4.03 1.08 11.58
N TYR A 75 -4.05 -0.07 12.26
CA TYR A 75 -3.81 -1.37 11.62
C TYR A 75 -4.87 -1.66 10.55
N LYS A 76 -6.16 -1.48 10.90
CA LYS A 76 -7.26 -1.68 9.95
C LYS A 76 -7.17 -0.76 8.75
N ALA A 77 -6.81 0.49 8.93
CA ALA A 77 -6.65 1.42 7.82
C ALA A 77 -5.53 1.00 6.87
N TYR A 78 -4.38 0.56 7.40
CA TYR A 78 -3.29 0.03 6.59
C TYR A 78 -3.76 -1.17 5.75
N LYS A 79 -4.45 -2.10 6.41
CA LYS A 79 -5.04 -3.28 5.77
C LYS A 79 -6.04 -2.88 4.67
N ASP A 80 -7.00 -2.01 4.98
CA ASP A 80 -8.05 -1.59 4.04
C ASP A 80 -7.49 -0.87 2.81
N ILE A 81 -6.46 -0.03 2.98
CA ILE A 81 -5.73 0.62 1.87
C ILE A 81 -5.10 -0.45 0.98
N SER A 82 -4.43 -1.42 1.60
CA SER A 82 -3.74 -2.48 0.88
C SER A 82 -4.71 -3.38 0.13
N ASP A 83 -5.78 -3.82 0.77
CA ASP A 83 -6.81 -4.67 0.15
C ASP A 83 -7.50 -3.97 -1.02
N LYS A 84 -7.83 -2.69 -0.86
CA LYS A 84 -8.45 -1.89 -1.92
C LYS A 84 -7.55 -1.80 -3.15
N PHE A 85 -6.25 -1.58 -2.95
CA PHE A 85 -5.29 -1.53 -4.04
C PHE A 85 -5.09 -2.89 -4.71
N ILE A 86 -4.95 -3.95 -3.90
CA ILE A 86 -4.76 -5.34 -4.37
C ILE A 86 -5.99 -5.81 -5.15
N GLY A 87 -7.20 -5.52 -4.65
CA GLY A 87 -8.47 -5.87 -5.31
C GLY A 87 -8.63 -5.27 -6.71
N GLY A 88 -7.92 -4.17 -7.02
CA GLY A 88 -7.86 -3.58 -8.36
C GLY A 88 -6.82 -4.21 -9.29
N ARG A 89 -6.09 -5.26 -8.87
CA ARG A 89 -5.07 -5.92 -9.69
C ARG A 89 -5.68 -7.07 -10.50
N SER A 90 -5.21 -7.21 -11.74
CA SER A 90 -5.65 -8.30 -12.65
C SER A 90 -5.10 -9.67 -12.26
N SER A 91 -4.10 -9.73 -11.40
CA SER A 91 -3.47 -10.96 -10.93
C SER A 91 -2.91 -10.80 -9.52
N ASN A 92 -3.05 -11.87 -8.73
CA ASN A 92 -2.48 -12.01 -7.39
C ASN A 92 -2.16 -13.49 -7.11
N LEU A 93 -1.25 -14.06 -7.88
CA LEU A 93 -0.88 -15.48 -7.81
C LEU A 93 -0.27 -15.89 -6.45
N LEU A 94 0.27 -14.93 -5.71
CA LEU A 94 0.84 -15.17 -4.37
C LEU A 94 -0.20 -15.11 -3.26
N GLY A 95 -1.45 -14.72 -3.54
CA GLY A 95 -2.49 -14.56 -2.54
C GLY A 95 -2.16 -13.48 -1.49
N ILE A 96 -1.42 -12.44 -1.90
CA ILE A 96 -1.09 -11.33 -1.00
C ILE A 96 -2.36 -10.58 -0.63
N ASP A 97 -2.54 -10.28 0.64
CA ASP A 97 -3.64 -9.47 1.15
C ASP A 97 -3.15 -8.33 2.06
N GLY A 98 -4.08 -7.48 2.46
CA GLY A 98 -3.79 -6.34 3.31
C GLY A 98 -3.34 -6.73 4.71
N ASP A 99 -3.77 -7.87 5.20
CA ASP A 99 -3.41 -8.38 6.52
C ASP A 99 -1.93 -8.79 6.58
N MET A 100 -1.44 -9.48 5.54
CA MET A 100 -0.02 -9.83 5.40
C MET A 100 0.86 -8.57 5.40
N LEU A 101 0.45 -7.53 4.64
CA LEU A 101 1.21 -6.29 4.53
C LEU A 101 1.17 -5.47 5.84
N ALA A 102 0.00 -5.31 6.44
CA ALA A 102 -0.17 -4.58 7.71
C ALA A 102 0.59 -5.24 8.86
N ASN A 103 0.55 -6.58 8.92
CA ASN A 103 1.27 -7.35 9.96
C ASN A 103 2.79 -7.19 9.82
N ALA A 104 3.33 -7.32 8.60
CA ALA A 104 4.75 -7.12 8.34
C ALA A 104 5.19 -5.68 8.63
N ALA A 105 4.39 -4.68 8.25
CA ALA A 105 4.63 -3.28 8.56
C ALA A 105 4.71 -3.04 10.09
N LYS A 106 3.73 -3.59 10.85
CA LYS A 106 3.67 -3.51 12.31
C LYS A 106 4.88 -4.16 12.97
N GLN A 107 5.22 -5.38 12.58
CA GLN A 107 6.37 -6.11 13.14
C GLN A 107 7.67 -5.35 12.89
N SER A 108 7.89 -4.88 11.66
CA SER A 108 9.08 -4.13 11.28
C SER A 108 9.17 -2.78 12.01
N TYR A 109 8.04 -2.05 12.12
CA TYR A 109 7.97 -0.80 12.90
C TYR A 109 8.32 -1.02 14.37
N ASN A 110 7.78 -2.07 14.99
CA ASN A 110 8.07 -2.38 16.40
C ASN A 110 9.54 -2.72 16.61
N LYS A 111 10.18 -3.35 15.63
CA LYS A 111 11.59 -3.76 15.69
C LYS A 111 12.56 -2.61 15.39
N PHE A 112 12.30 -1.80 14.38
CA PHE A 112 13.25 -0.81 13.86
C PHE A 112 12.84 0.64 14.10
N LYS A 113 11.61 0.88 14.56
CA LYS A 113 11.04 2.22 14.77
C LYS A 113 11.03 3.11 13.53
N SER A 114 11.01 2.50 12.35
CA SER A 114 10.93 3.17 11.05
C SER A 114 9.67 2.70 10.33
N TYR A 115 8.81 3.65 9.94
CA TYR A 115 7.52 3.37 9.33
C TYR A 115 7.63 3.22 7.82
N VAL A 116 7.12 2.11 7.30
CA VAL A 116 6.98 1.87 5.86
C VAL A 116 5.52 2.11 5.48
N PRO A 117 5.19 3.21 4.78
CA PRO A 117 3.82 3.52 4.42
C PRO A 117 3.28 2.56 3.34
N PRO A 118 1.95 2.31 3.31
CA PRO A 118 1.33 1.44 2.32
C PRO A 118 1.57 1.93 0.88
N GLU A 119 1.65 3.25 0.67
CA GLU A 119 1.94 3.86 -0.63
C GLU A 119 3.28 3.40 -1.19
N LEU A 120 4.31 3.38 -0.36
CA LEU A 120 5.64 2.93 -0.75
C LEU A 120 5.66 1.42 -0.99
N ALA A 121 5.09 0.64 -0.07
CA ALA A 121 5.09 -0.81 -0.15
C ALA A 121 4.34 -1.31 -1.39
N LEU A 122 3.14 -0.81 -1.66
CA LEU A 122 2.33 -1.21 -2.81
C LEU A 122 2.94 -0.77 -4.14
N ALA A 123 3.60 0.39 -4.16
CA ALA A 123 4.33 0.85 -5.34
C ALA A 123 5.52 -0.07 -5.66
N GLN A 124 6.32 -0.43 -4.67
CA GLN A 124 7.43 -1.36 -4.87
C GLN A 124 6.96 -2.77 -5.20
N LEU A 125 5.92 -3.27 -4.55
CA LEU A 125 5.30 -4.56 -4.88
C LEU A 125 4.90 -4.63 -6.36
N THR A 126 4.37 -3.53 -6.89
CA THR A 126 4.03 -3.40 -8.30
C THR A 126 5.29 -3.36 -9.18
N ALA A 127 6.27 -2.56 -8.81
CA ALA A 127 7.51 -2.37 -9.56
C ALA A 127 8.35 -3.66 -9.65
N GLU A 128 8.35 -4.45 -8.59
CA GLU A 128 9.10 -5.70 -8.52
C GLU A 128 8.36 -6.91 -9.14
N GLY A 129 7.15 -6.70 -9.65
CA GLY A 129 6.37 -7.74 -10.32
C GLY A 129 5.68 -8.72 -9.38
N GLY A 130 5.42 -8.34 -8.12
CA GLY A 130 4.68 -9.16 -7.15
C GLY A 130 3.25 -9.49 -7.60
N PHE A 131 2.68 -8.70 -8.52
CA PHE A 131 1.38 -8.93 -9.16
C PHE A 131 1.49 -9.54 -10.56
N SER A 132 2.60 -10.21 -10.88
CA SER A 132 2.75 -10.90 -12.18
C SER A 132 1.69 -11.99 -12.35
N ASN A 133 1.13 -12.08 -13.56
CA ASN A 133 0.26 -13.19 -13.96
C ASN A 133 1.05 -14.39 -14.52
N ASN A 134 2.36 -14.29 -14.56
CA ASN A 134 3.24 -15.37 -15.01
C ASN A 134 3.72 -16.20 -13.81
N PRO A 135 3.29 -17.48 -13.66
CA PRO A 135 3.70 -18.33 -12.53
C PRO A 135 5.22 -18.64 -12.53
N LYS A 136 5.89 -18.44 -13.67
CA LYS A 136 7.36 -18.61 -13.79
C LYS A 136 8.12 -17.33 -13.47
N ALA A 137 7.45 -16.20 -13.26
CA ALA A 137 8.12 -14.96 -12.85
C ALA A 137 8.89 -15.17 -11.54
N ARG A 138 10.06 -14.53 -11.42
CA ARG A 138 10.96 -14.70 -10.28
C ARG A 138 10.25 -14.44 -8.95
N PRO A 139 9.54 -13.30 -8.76
CA PRO A 139 8.88 -13.03 -7.48
C PRO A 139 7.89 -14.11 -7.07
N ILE A 140 7.15 -14.67 -8.04
CA ILE A 140 6.14 -15.71 -7.81
C ILE A 140 6.80 -17.02 -7.41
N ARG A 141 7.75 -17.48 -8.22
CA ARG A 141 8.43 -18.76 -8.04
C ARG A 141 9.24 -18.83 -6.74
N THR A 142 9.82 -17.70 -6.32
CA THR A 142 10.67 -17.63 -5.13
C THR A 142 9.94 -17.22 -3.87
N LYS A 143 8.65 -16.94 -3.93
CA LYS A 143 7.86 -16.35 -2.82
C LYS A 143 8.52 -15.07 -2.26
N ASN A 144 9.15 -14.30 -3.14
CA ASN A 144 9.85 -13.06 -2.84
C ASN A 144 9.22 -11.91 -3.64
N PRO A 145 8.02 -11.47 -3.24
CA PRO A 145 7.20 -10.56 -4.05
C PRO A 145 7.86 -9.19 -4.30
N PHE A 146 8.76 -8.79 -3.43
CA PHE A 146 9.54 -7.55 -3.54
C PHE A 146 10.95 -7.76 -4.10
N ASN A 147 11.27 -8.95 -4.54
CA ASN A 147 12.56 -9.28 -5.16
C ASN A 147 13.79 -8.95 -4.29
N VAL A 148 13.63 -8.95 -2.97
CA VAL A 148 14.63 -8.53 -1.98
C VAL A 148 15.91 -9.37 -2.08
N GLY A 149 17.06 -8.68 -2.17
CA GLY A 149 18.38 -9.31 -2.18
C GLY A 149 18.73 -10.08 -3.46
N ASN A 150 17.86 -10.07 -4.46
CA ASN A 150 18.16 -10.65 -5.75
C ASN A 150 19.03 -9.70 -6.57
N VAL A 151 19.99 -10.27 -7.31
CA VAL A 151 20.83 -9.56 -8.29
C VAL A 151 20.66 -10.21 -9.66
N ASP A 152 20.91 -9.44 -10.72
CA ASP A 152 20.66 -9.91 -12.09
C ASP A 152 21.47 -11.16 -12.48
N SER A 153 22.68 -11.29 -11.95
CA SER A 153 23.61 -12.39 -12.22
C SER A 153 23.73 -13.42 -11.10
N GLY A 154 22.96 -13.28 -10.00
CA GLY A 154 23.13 -14.08 -8.81
C GLY A 154 22.08 -15.17 -8.60
N SER A 155 22.27 -15.94 -7.54
CA SER A 155 21.29 -16.89 -7.05
C SER A 155 20.06 -16.14 -6.53
N ASN A 156 18.88 -16.70 -6.83
CA ASN A 156 17.63 -16.13 -6.34
C ASN A 156 17.45 -16.46 -4.84
N ILE A 157 17.10 -15.46 -4.05
CA ILE A 157 16.67 -15.67 -2.68
C ILE A 157 15.25 -16.22 -2.72
N GLN A 158 15.08 -17.41 -2.15
CA GLN A 158 13.79 -18.08 -2.03
C GLN A 158 13.35 -18.07 -0.57
N HIS A 159 12.09 -17.69 -0.33
CA HIS A 159 11.50 -17.74 1.01
C HIS A 159 10.65 -19.01 1.19
N GLY A 160 10.54 -19.47 2.43
CA GLY A 160 9.68 -20.61 2.79
C GLY A 160 8.18 -20.29 2.60
N SER A 161 7.79 -19.03 2.81
CA SER A 161 6.43 -18.53 2.64
C SER A 161 6.41 -17.16 1.99
N VAL A 162 5.24 -16.73 1.52
CA VAL A 162 5.01 -15.38 0.96
C VAL A 162 5.16 -14.33 2.05
N GLU A 163 4.65 -14.60 3.25
CA GLU A 163 4.75 -13.74 4.42
C GLU A 163 6.22 -13.48 4.79
N GLY A 164 7.07 -14.54 4.72
CA GLY A 164 8.51 -14.41 4.94
C GLY A 164 9.19 -13.49 3.92
N GLY A 165 8.78 -13.58 2.66
CA GLY A 165 9.23 -12.69 1.59
C GLY A 165 8.77 -11.24 1.82
N ILE A 166 7.52 -11.05 2.22
CA ILE A 166 6.98 -9.75 2.59
C ILE A 166 7.72 -9.17 3.79
N GLN A 167 7.88 -9.94 4.87
CA GLN A 167 8.57 -9.48 6.08
C GLN A 167 10.01 -9.05 5.78
N SER A 168 10.72 -9.80 4.92
CA SER A 168 12.10 -9.45 4.54
C SER A 168 12.20 -8.08 3.87
N TYR A 169 11.20 -7.70 3.08
CA TYR A 169 11.10 -6.38 2.46
C TYR A 169 10.90 -5.28 3.52
N TYR A 170 9.91 -5.44 4.40
CA TYR A 170 9.63 -4.43 5.42
C TYR A 170 10.83 -4.23 6.36
N ASP A 171 11.49 -5.31 6.76
CA ASP A 171 12.71 -5.25 7.57
C ASP A 171 13.84 -4.52 6.82
N LEU A 172 14.02 -4.80 5.53
CA LEU A 172 15.01 -4.12 4.69
C LEU A 172 14.74 -2.62 4.59
N MET A 173 13.49 -2.23 4.28
CA MET A 173 13.11 -0.83 4.15
C MET A 173 13.27 -0.08 5.47
N ALA A 174 12.73 -0.61 6.54
CA ALA A 174 12.79 0.03 7.84
C ALA A 174 14.23 0.18 8.36
N LYS A 175 15.06 -0.87 8.20
CA LYS A 175 16.43 -0.89 8.72
C LYS A 175 17.42 -0.09 7.87
N ASN A 176 17.35 -0.21 6.54
CA ASN A 176 18.42 0.25 5.65
C ASN A 176 18.05 1.48 4.81
N TYR A 177 16.76 1.76 4.63
CA TYR A 177 16.31 2.83 3.74
C TYR A 177 15.62 3.97 4.48
N LEU A 178 14.81 3.68 5.50
CA LEU A 178 14.04 4.67 6.25
C LEU A 178 14.63 4.97 7.65
N SER A 179 15.68 4.26 8.05
CA SER A 179 16.38 4.54 9.31
C SER A 179 17.11 5.90 9.24
N GLY A 180 17.34 6.50 10.41
CA GLY A 180 18.03 7.80 10.49
C GLY A 180 17.16 8.99 10.11
N GLY A 181 15.84 8.86 10.16
CA GLY A 181 14.90 9.97 9.95
C GLY A 181 14.60 10.26 8.48
N LYS A 182 15.02 9.41 7.53
CA LYS A 182 14.59 9.54 6.14
C LYS A 182 13.09 9.33 6.01
N SER A 183 12.43 10.22 5.27
CA SER A 183 11.03 10.05 4.92
C SER A 183 10.85 9.14 3.70
N ALA A 184 9.68 8.51 3.57
CA ALA A 184 9.34 7.75 2.38
C ALA A 184 9.26 8.64 1.12
N SER A 185 8.85 9.90 1.28
CA SER A 185 8.82 10.89 0.19
C SER A 185 10.23 11.19 -0.33
N ASP A 186 11.21 11.37 0.57
CA ASP A 186 12.60 11.57 0.16
C ASP A 186 13.15 10.33 -0.55
N LEU A 187 12.79 9.14 -0.03
CA LEU A 187 13.23 7.88 -0.60
C LEU A 187 12.71 7.68 -2.03
N ILE A 188 11.45 7.99 -2.30
CA ILE A 188 10.86 7.86 -3.63
C ILE A 188 11.55 8.76 -4.67
N ASN A 189 12.07 9.90 -4.26
CA ASN A 189 12.79 10.80 -5.15
C ASN A 189 14.21 10.33 -5.45
N ASN A 190 14.83 9.59 -4.53
CA ASN A 190 16.18 9.07 -4.69
C ASN A 190 16.31 7.76 -3.89
N PHE A 191 16.05 6.63 -4.55
CA PHE A 191 15.93 5.32 -3.93
C PHE A 191 17.31 4.74 -3.57
N VAL A 192 17.95 5.35 -2.58
CA VAL A 192 19.25 4.94 -2.03
C VAL A 192 19.13 4.59 -0.55
N ASN A 193 19.87 3.57 -0.12
CA ASN A 193 19.94 3.20 1.29
C ASN A 193 20.79 4.21 2.09
N THR A 194 20.93 3.99 3.40
CA THR A 194 21.74 4.85 4.29
C THR A 194 23.22 4.86 3.95
N LYS A 195 23.70 3.92 3.11
CA LYS A 195 25.08 3.85 2.60
C LYS A 195 25.23 4.44 1.20
N GLY A 196 24.18 5.05 0.64
CA GLY A 196 24.20 5.64 -0.70
C GLY A 196 24.06 4.63 -1.85
N GLN A 197 23.76 3.36 -1.56
CA GLN A 197 23.58 2.33 -2.59
C GLN A 197 22.14 2.37 -3.12
N ARG A 198 22.00 2.35 -4.43
CA ARG A 198 20.69 2.32 -5.09
C ARG A 198 19.99 0.96 -4.89
N TYR A 199 18.66 1.02 -4.78
CA TYR A 199 17.82 -0.18 -4.70
C TYR A 199 17.75 -0.91 -6.05
N ALA A 200 17.53 -0.17 -7.13
CA ALA A 200 17.42 -0.71 -8.48
C ALA A 200 18.44 -0.07 -9.42
N SER A 201 18.86 -0.84 -10.44
CA SER A 201 19.77 -0.38 -11.48
C SER A 201 19.10 0.52 -12.52
N SER A 202 17.79 0.33 -12.76
CA SER A 202 17.02 1.14 -13.71
C SER A 202 16.88 2.59 -13.23
N LYS A 203 17.11 3.53 -14.15
CA LYS A 203 16.92 4.97 -13.90
C LYS A 203 15.43 5.35 -13.84
N ASP A 204 14.54 4.53 -14.41
CA ASP A 204 13.10 4.77 -14.43
C ASP A 204 12.38 4.18 -13.20
N TYR A 205 13.12 3.54 -12.30
CA TYR A 205 12.56 2.89 -11.11
C TYR A 205 11.82 3.89 -10.22
N GLU A 206 12.46 5.01 -9.91
CA GLU A 206 11.88 6.06 -9.08
C GLU A 206 10.62 6.66 -9.72
N ASN A 207 10.62 6.86 -11.03
CA ASN A 207 9.43 7.38 -11.74
C ASN A 207 8.25 6.43 -11.64
N MET A 208 8.49 5.12 -11.78
CA MET A 208 7.45 4.10 -11.65
C MET A 208 6.91 4.04 -10.21
N VAL A 209 7.80 3.98 -9.21
CA VAL A 209 7.42 3.96 -7.80
C VAL A 209 6.65 5.23 -7.45
N LYS A 210 7.10 6.41 -7.87
CA LYS A 210 6.42 7.69 -7.66
C LYS A 210 5.01 7.71 -8.24
N LYS A 211 4.85 7.25 -9.48
CA LYS A 211 3.53 7.19 -10.14
C LYS A 211 2.57 6.32 -9.36
N VAL A 212 2.97 5.12 -8.98
CA VAL A 212 2.10 4.18 -8.26
C VAL A 212 1.84 4.66 -6.83
N SER A 213 2.85 5.19 -6.12
CA SER A 213 2.66 5.78 -4.79
C SER A 213 1.64 6.90 -4.80
N SER A 214 1.67 7.78 -5.80
CA SER A 214 0.69 8.87 -5.95
C SER A 214 -0.73 8.33 -6.17
N GLN A 215 -0.89 7.25 -6.94
CA GLN A 215 -2.19 6.59 -7.12
C GLN A 215 -2.71 6.00 -5.81
N VAL A 216 -1.84 5.31 -5.05
CA VAL A 216 -2.22 4.74 -3.75
C VAL A 216 -2.59 5.86 -2.78
N ASN A 217 -1.78 6.92 -2.69
CA ASN A 217 -2.05 8.06 -1.81
C ASN A 217 -3.41 8.70 -2.11
N GLN A 218 -3.71 8.95 -3.38
CA GLN A 218 -5.00 9.50 -3.80
C GLN A 218 -6.17 8.59 -3.40
N MET A 219 -6.01 7.27 -3.57
CA MET A 219 -7.01 6.28 -3.19
C MET A 219 -7.20 6.18 -1.68
N SER A 220 -6.16 6.48 -0.88
CA SER A 220 -6.14 6.37 0.58
C SER A 220 -6.78 7.56 1.29
N GLN A 221 -6.90 8.72 0.62
CA GLN A 221 -7.39 9.96 1.25
C GLN A 221 -8.74 9.82 1.97
N PRO A 222 -9.76 9.13 1.42
CA PRO A 222 -11.02 8.95 2.14
C PRO A 222 -10.87 8.13 3.44
N ILE A 223 -9.94 7.16 3.46
CA ILE A 223 -9.66 6.33 4.64
C ILE A 223 -8.97 7.18 5.71
N TYR A 224 -7.99 8.00 5.32
CA TYR A 224 -7.30 8.89 6.23
C TYR A 224 -8.24 9.97 6.81
N ALA A 225 -9.11 10.56 5.99
CA ALA A 225 -10.10 11.53 6.44
C ALA A 225 -11.04 10.93 7.50
N ALA A 226 -11.55 9.71 7.26
CA ALA A 226 -12.42 9.02 8.21
C ALA A 226 -11.74 8.70 9.55
N LEU A 227 -10.42 8.58 9.60
CA LEU A 227 -9.65 8.42 10.84
C LEU A 227 -9.46 9.74 11.57
N GLY A 228 -9.23 10.85 10.85
CA GLY A 228 -9.05 12.19 11.42
C GLY A 228 -10.31 12.67 12.12
N ASP A 229 -11.48 12.44 11.55
CA ASP A 229 -12.77 12.81 12.13
C ASP A 229 -13.05 12.07 13.46
N LYS A 230 -12.61 10.82 13.59
CA LYS A 230 -12.76 10.04 14.84
C LYS A 230 -11.85 10.53 15.97
N GLY A 231 -10.70 11.13 15.63
CA GLY A 231 -9.77 11.70 16.61
C GLY A 231 -10.28 13.00 17.24
N GLN A 232 -11.15 13.73 16.57
CA GLN A 232 -11.72 14.99 17.08
C GLN A 232 -12.95 14.80 17.97
N THR A 233 -13.66 13.68 17.86
CA THR A 233 -14.86 13.42 18.66
C THR A 233 -14.58 12.87 20.07
N GLY A 234 -13.32 12.68 20.45
CA GLY A 234 -12.88 12.17 21.75
C GLY A 234 -12.48 13.26 22.77
N LEU A 235 -12.63 14.55 22.45
CA LEU A 235 -12.27 15.69 23.29
C LEU A 235 -13.51 16.58 23.58
N ALA A 236 -14.59 15.97 24.04
CA ALA A 236 -15.74 16.71 24.60
C ALA A 236 -16.15 16.11 25.95
#